data_7d3ceccc413a4b8499f9f115c1f4bd3f
#
_entry.id   7d3ceccc413a4b8499f9f115c1f4bd3f
#
_cell.length_a   1.000
_cell.length_b   1.000
_cell.length_c   1.000
_cell.angle_alpha   90.00
_cell.angle_beta   90.00
_cell.angle_gamma   90.00
#
_symmetry.space_group_name_H-M   'P 1'
#
loop_
_entity.id
_entity.type
_entity.pdbx_description
1 polymer ?
#
loop_
_entity_poly.entity_id
_entity_poly.type
_entity_poly.pdbx_seq_one_letter_code
_entity_poly.pdbx_strand_id
1 'polypeptide(L)'
;MKHKGLEIKIKRAIILLFATAVLPLQAQPPADEILERIDRNLSSENRVFESSMTIHGRRNSRTITSKTYAVGDKRSFTEYLSPPREEGTKMLKLEEQLWIYSPSTDRTIQISGHMLRQSVMGSDLSYEDMMDDRKLTETYNAEVVGTEEIGGRDCWILQLTGKVDDLAYASRRLWVDRERYVPLKEELFAKSGKLLKRSEMSDVVQIEGRWFPRTVFYKDMLKQGSEGTGFRITDIRFNTDIPEYLFSKAALKQ
;
A
#
# COMPACT_ATOMS: atom_id res chain seq x y z
N MET A 1 89.05 2.54 43.68
CA MET A 1 88.29 3.49 42.82
C MET A 1 87.18 2.68 42.19
N LYS A 2 85.89 2.95 42.58
CA LYS A 2 84.70 2.19 42.15
C LYS A 2 83.91 3.03 41.14
N HIS A 3 83.83 2.52 39.93
CA HIS A 3 82.91 3.12 38.94
C HIS A 3 81.50 2.61 39.19
N LYS A 4 80.54 3.56 39.42
CA LYS A 4 79.08 3.31 39.45
C LYS A 4 78.55 3.43 38.04
N GLY A 5 78.03 2.31 37.49
CA GLY A 5 77.24 2.32 36.26
C GLY A 5 75.86 2.86 36.52
N LEU A 6 75.39 3.79 35.67
CA LEU A 6 74.09 4.39 35.69
C LEU A 6 73.15 3.60 34.74
N GLU A 7 72.22 2.83 35.32
CA GLU A 7 71.21 2.12 34.55
C GLU A 7 70.06 3.08 34.18
N ILE A 8 69.86 3.38 32.89
CA ILE A 8 68.74 4.13 32.38
C ILE A 8 67.62 3.15 32.11
N LYS A 9 66.54 3.21 32.94
CA LYS A 9 65.30 2.46 32.73
C LYS A 9 64.44 3.20 31.71
N ILE A 10 64.38 2.71 30.47
CA ILE A 10 63.45 3.19 29.42
C ILE A 10 62.07 2.60 29.70
N LYS A 11 61.17 3.44 30.20
CA LYS A 11 59.73 3.11 30.29
C LYS A 11 59.11 3.19 28.88
N ARG A 12 58.80 2.02 28.33
CA ARG A 12 57.98 1.92 27.08
C ARG A 12 56.56 2.34 27.41
N ALA A 13 56.13 3.54 26.99
CA ALA A 13 54.73 3.95 26.98
C ALA A 13 54.06 3.27 25.79
N ILE A 14 53.14 2.35 26.05
CA ILE A 14 52.25 1.77 25.04
C ILE A 14 51.13 2.80 24.81
N ILE A 15 51.19 3.50 23.68
CA ILE A 15 50.11 4.36 23.22
C ILE A 15 49.06 3.45 22.56
N LEU A 16 47.95 3.19 23.27
CA LEU A 16 46.78 2.49 22.71
C LEU A 16 46.04 3.46 21.77
N LEU A 17 46.23 3.29 20.48
CA LEU A 17 45.51 4.03 19.47
C LEU A 17 44.06 3.46 19.40
N PHE A 18 43.11 4.14 20.03
CA PHE A 18 41.69 3.85 19.84
C PHE A 18 41.29 4.31 18.42
N ALA A 19 41.25 3.38 17.47
CA ALA A 19 40.64 3.61 16.17
C ALA A 19 39.11 3.69 16.39
N THR A 20 38.56 4.90 16.51
CA THR A 20 37.14 5.13 16.44
C THR A 20 36.69 4.85 15.00
N ALA A 21 36.08 3.69 14.77
CA ALA A 21 35.42 3.38 13.52
C ALA A 21 34.24 4.37 13.36
N VAL A 22 34.45 5.40 12.57
CA VAL A 22 33.37 6.29 12.10
C VAL A 22 32.55 5.45 11.10
N LEU A 23 31.46 4.82 11.57
CA LEU A 23 30.48 4.23 10.68
C LEU A 23 29.94 5.37 9.81
N PRO A 24 29.92 5.22 8.48
CA PRO A 24 29.30 6.22 7.62
C PRO A 24 27.82 6.32 8.01
N LEU A 25 27.41 7.48 8.51
CA LEU A 25 26.02 7.82 8.69
C LEU A 25 25.42 7.85 7.28
N GLN A 26 24.76 6.77 6.88
CA GLN A 26 24.07 6.78 5.58
C GLN A 26 23.05 7.90 5.62
N ALA A 27 23.26 8.91 4.77
CA ALA A 27 22.34 10.02 4.65
C ALA A 27 20.95 9.47 4.27
N GLN A 28 19.92 9.93 4.98
CA GLN A 28 18.55 9.57 4.71
C GLN A 28 18.19 9.96 3.26
N PRO A 29 17.58 9.06 2.47
CA PRO A 29 17.14 9.40 1.11
C PRO A 29 16.12 10.56 1.16
N PRO A 30 16.08 11.41 0.13
CA PRO A 30 15.01 12.40 -0.03
C PRO A 30 13.63 11.72 -0.04
N ALA A 31 12.61 12.39 0.50
CA ALA A 31 11.26 11.85 0.57
C ALA A 31 10.69 11.48 -0.81
N ASP A 32 10.99 12.26 -1.83
CA ASP A 32 10.56 11.99 -3.21
C ASP A 32 11.20 10.71 -3.77
N GLU A 33 12.47 10.44 -3.47
CA GLU A 33 13.12 9.19 -3.86
C GLU A 33 12.46 7.98 -3.17
N ILE A 34 12.04 8.13 -1.91
CA ILE A 34 11.32 7.07 -1.19
C ILE A 34 9.97 6.81 -1.88
N LEU A 35 9.22 7.87 -2.25
CA LEU A 35 7.95 7.73 -2.98
C LEU A 35 8.12 7.05 -4.33
N GLU A 36 9.14 7.43 -5.11
CA GLU A 36 9.43 6.79 -6.40
C GLU A 36 9.69 5.29 -6.27
N ARG A 37 10.37 4.88 -5.20
CA ARG A 37 10.64 3.46 -4.93
C ARG A 37 9.38 2.70 -4.49
N ILE A 38 8.50 3.35 -3.71
CA ILE A 38 7.18 2.80 -3.37
C ILE A 38 6.37 2.59 -4.66
N ASP A 39 6.27 3.61 -5.50
CA ASP A 39 5.52 3.53 -6.76
C ASP A 39 6.06 2.43 -7.68
N ARG A 40 7.38 2.28 -7.77
CA ARG A 40 7.99 1.18 -8.55
C ARG A 40 7.63 -0.21 -8.03
N ASN A 41 7.48 -0.36 -6.72
CA ASN A 41 7.06 -1.63 -6.13
C ASN A 41 5.57 -1.93 -6.39
N LEU A 42 4.71 -0.92 -6.29
CA LEU A 42 3.25 -1.10 -6.27
C LEU A 42 2.58 -0.88 -7.64
N SER A 43 3.19 -0.07 -8.53
CA SER A 43 2.63 0.22 -9.86
C SER A 43 3.15 -0.76 -10.92
N SER A 44 2.35 -0.97 -11.97
CA SER A 44 2.71 -1.76 -13.15
C SER A 44 1.96 -1.25 -14.37
N GLU A 45 2.46 -1.54 -15.58
CA GLU A 45 1.74 -1.21 -16.82
C GLU A 45 0.40 -1.95 -16.89
N ASN A 46 0.41 -3.22 -16.51
CA ASN A 46 -0.79 -4.02 -16.33
C ASN A 46 -0.58 -5.11 -15.27
N ARG A 47 -1.67 -5.63 -14.73
CA ARG A 47 -1.66 -6.73 -13.77
C ARG A 47 -2.94 -7.55 -13.85
N VAL A 48 -2.80 -8.84 -13.62
CA VAL A 48 -3.92 -9.77 -13.40
C VAL A 48 -3.72 -10.41 -12.04
N PHE A 49 -4.73 -10.35 -11.18
CA PHE A 49 -4.62 -10.94 -9.85
C PHE A 49 -5.92 -11.56 -9.36
N GLU A 50 -5.78 -12.56 -8.53
CA GLU A 50 -6.87 -13.14 -7.74
C GLU A 50 -6.74 -12.67 -6.29
N SER A 51 -7.88 -12.41 -5.66
CA SER A 51 -7.91 -11.90 -4.30
C SER A 51 -9.03 -12.48 -3.47
N SER A 52 -8.86 -12.40 -2.16
CA SER A 52 -9.90 -12.65 -1.18
C SER A 52 -10.05 -11.43 -0.27
N MET A 53 -11.28 -10.99 -0.09
CA MET A 53 -11.66 -9.91 0.82
C MET A 53 -12.49 -10.49 1.95
N THR A 54 -11.94 -10.50 3.16
CA THR A 54 -12.64 -10.98 4.36
C THR A 54 -13.12 -9.80 5.18
N ILE A 55 -14.42 -9.62 5.24
CA ILE A 55 -15.10 -8.56 6.00
C ILE A 55 -15.40 -9.10 7.38
N HIS A 56 -14.77 -8.53 8.40
CA HIS A 56 -14.95 -8.94 9.80
C HIS A 56 -16.06 -8.12 10.46
N GLY A 57 -17.08 -8.80 10.92
CA GLY A 57 -18.13 -8.21 11.74
C GLY A 57 -18.08 -8.76 13.17
N ARG A 58 -18.81 -8.16 14.08
CA ARG A 58 -18.83 -8.55 15.52
C ARG A 58 -19.19 -10.01 15.79
N ARG A 59 -20.00 -10.63 14.93
CA ARG A 59 -20.50 -12.00 15.11
C ARG A 59 -20.03 -12.95 14.01
N ASN A 60 -19.94 -12.46 12.79
CA ASN A 60 -19.67 -13.26 11.60
C ASN A 60 -18.65 -12.57 10.72
N SER A 61 -17.81 -13.34 10.05
CA SER A 61 -16.95 -12.88 8.96
C SER A 61 -17.48 -13.43 7.64
N ARG A 62 -17.28 -12.67 6.56
CA ARG A 62 -17.67 -13.05 5.21
C ARG A 62 -16.49 -12.85 4.28
N THR A 63 -16.15 -13.87 3.51
CA THR A 63 -15.08 -13.82 2.52
C THR A 63 -15.67 -13.78 1.12
N ILE A 64 -15.16 -12.86 0.30
CA ILE A 64 -15.51 -12.67 -1.10
C ILE A 64 -14.24 -12.87 -1.90
N THR A 65 -14.29 -13.69 -2.94
CA THR A 65 -13.17 -13.88 -3.86
C THR A 65 -13.44 -13.20 -5.18
N SER A 66 -12.39 -12.70 -5.82
CA SER A 66 -12.50 -12.02 -7.10
C SER A 66 -11.26 -12.20 -7.96
N LYS A 67 -11.41 -11.99 -9.26
CA LYS A 67 -10.34 -11.88 -10.23
C LYS A 67 -10.39 -10.50 -10.88
N THR A 68 -9.24 -9.84 -10.91
CA THR A 68 -9.11 -8.47 -11.43
C THR A 68 -8.08 -8.43 -12.55
N TYR A 69 -8.43 -7.70 -13.60
CA TYR A 69 -7.58 -7.32 -14.72
C TYR A 69 -7.45 -5.81 -14.70
N ALA A 70 -6.23 -5.28 -14.69
CA ALA A 70 -5.99 -3.84 -14.63
C ALA A 70 -4.90 -3.41 -15.63
N VAL A 71 -5.11 -2.28 -16.29
CA VAL A 71 -4.16 -1.63 -17.20
C VAL A 71 -3.93 -0.21 -16.71
N GLY A 72 -2.69 0.02 -16.25
CA GLY A 72 -2.32 1.27 -15.59
C GLY A 72 -3.20 1.55 -14.38
N ASP A 73 -3.49 2.83 -14.20
CA ASP A 73 -4.37 3.38 -13.15
C ASP A 73 -5.79 3.68 -13.64
N LYS A 74 -6.06 3.51 -14.95
CA LYS A 74 -7.27 4.01 -15.62
C LYS A 74 -8.29 2.95 -15.95
N ARG A 75 -7.89 1.71 -16.14
CA ARG A 75 -8.79 0.65 -16.61
C ARG A 75 -8.68 -0.58 -15.73
N SER A 76 -9.81 -1.04 -15.19
CA SER A 76 -9.87 -2.34 -14.53
C SER A 76 -11.21 -3.03 -14.74
N PHE A 77 -11.14 -4.35 -14.80
CA PHE A 77 -12.29 -5.23 -14.83
C PHE A 77 -12.15 -6.24 -13.71
N THR A 78 -13.13 -6.30 -12.82
CA THR A 78 -13.17 -7.23 -11.69
C THR A 78 -14.40 -8.10 -11.79
N GLU A 79 -14.24 -9.42 -11.64
CA GLU A 79 -15.31 -10.38 -11.52
C GLU A 79 -15.27 -11.02 -10.14
N TYR A 80 -16.40 -11.03 -9.44
CA TYR A 80 -16.56 -11.68 -8.16
C TYR A 80 -16.91 -13.15 -8.37
N LEU A 81 -16.14 -14.05 -7.74
CA LEU A 81 -16.20 -15.49 -7.98
C LEU A 81 -16.93 -16.23 -6.86
N SER A 82 -16.99 -15.67 -5.66
CA SER A 82 -17.69 -16.26 -4.50
C SER A 82 -17.99 -15.19 -3.46
N PRO A 83 -18.91 -15.43 -2.50
CA PRO A 83 -19.82 -16.57 -2.38
C PRO A 83 -20.95 -16.49 -3.43
N PRO A 84 -21.86 -17.49 -3.52
CA PRO A 84 -22.93 -17.53 -4.54
C PRO A 84 -23.79 -16.26 -4.63
N ARG A 85 -23.92 -15.53 -3.54
CA ARG A 85 -24.64 -14.24 -3.52
C ARG A 85 -23.96 -13.16 -4.34
N GLU A 86 -22.64 -13.15 -4.41
CA GLU A 86 -21.81 -12.13 -5.07
C GLU A 86 -21.27 -12.62 -6.42
N GLU A 87 -21.35 -13.94 -6.67
CA GLU A 87 -20.83 -14.59 -7.87
C GLU A 87 -21.44 -13.99 -9.16
N GLY A 88 -20.55 -13.74 -10.14
CA GLY A 88 -20.92 -13.11 -11.40
C GLY A 88 -21.18 -11.60 -11.33
N THR A 89 -21.12 -10.99 -10.14
CA THR A 89 -21.08 -9.52 -10.05
C THR A 89 -19.80 -9.03 -10.72
N LYS A 90 -19.89 -8.01 -11.55
CA LYS A 90 -18.74 -7.45 -12.29
C LYS A 90 -18.62 -5.96 -12.05
N MET A 91 -17.38 -5.51 -11.99
CA MET A 91 -17.06 -4.10 -11.83
C MET A 91 -16.11 -3.67 -12.95
N LEU A 92 -16.44 -2.57 -13.63
CA LEU A 92 -15.65 -2.00 -14.72
C LEU A 92 -15.32 -0.56 -14.41
N LYS A 93 -14.02 -0.28 -14.32
CA LYS A 93 -13.45 1.08 -14.29
C LYS A 93 -12.95 1.44 -15.68
N LEU A 94 -13.37 2.58 -16.18
CA LEU A 94 -12.80 3.23 -17.37
C LEU A 94 -12.59 4.70 -17.05
N GLU A 95 -11.33 5.12 -16.98
CA GLU A 95 -10.93 6.46 -16.54
C GLU A 95 -11.56 6.78 -15.16
N GLU A 96 -12.31 7.86 -15.08
CA GLU A 96 -13.02 8.31 -13.87
C GLU A 96 -14.42 7.70 -13.70
N GLN A 97 -14.79 6.73 -14.52
CA GLN A 97 -16.12 6.13 -14.51
C GLN A 97 -16.08 4.70 -13.99
N LEU A 98 -17.03 4.37 -13.12
CA LEU A 98 -17.19 3.04 -12.54
C LEU A 98 -18.59 2.51 -12.80
N TRP A 99 -18.67 1.28 -13.29
CA TRP A 99 -19.93 0.55 -13.45
C TRP A 99 -19.91 -0.76 -12.69
N ILE A 100 -21.07 -1.13 -12.15
CA ILE A 100 -21.28 -2.43 -11.51
C ILE A 100 -22.44 -3.11 -12.18
N TYR A 101 -22.22 -4.35 -12.59
CA TYR A 101 -23.25 -5.27 -13.05
C TYR A 101 -23.63 -6.24 -11.93
N SER A 102 -24.92 -6.40 -11.70
CA SER A 102 -25.47 -7.37 -10.75
C SER A 102 -26.26 -8.45 -11.51
N PRO A 103 -25.81 -9.70 -11.50
CA PRO A 103 -26.50 -10.79 -12.20
C PRO A 103 -27.88 -11.08 -11.60
N SER A 104 -28.06 -10.90 -10.29
CA SER A 104 -29.34 -11.14 -9.61
C SER A 104 -30.48 -10.24 -10.08
N THR A 105 -30.16 -9.06 -10.63
CA THR A 105 -31.14 -8.08 -11.11
C THR A 105 -31.01 -7.81 -12.62
N ASP A 106 -30.00 -8.38 -13.27
CA ASP A 106 -29.59 -8.08 -14.66
C ASP A 106 -29.42 -6.57 -14.92
N ARG A 107 -28.90 -5.84 -13.96
CA ARG A 107 -28.73 -4.39 -14.06
C ARG A 107 -27.27 -3.98 -14.02
N THR A 108 -26.92 -3.03 -14.88
CA THR A 108 -25.67 -2.28 -14.82
C THR A 108 -25.95 -0.89 -14.26
N ILE A 109 -25.25 -0.52 -13.20
CA ILE A 109 -25.40 0.77 -12.52
C ILE A 109 -24.07 1.51 -12.61
N GLN A 110 -24.09 2.79 -12.96
CA GLN A 110 -22.92 3.65 -12.83
C GLN A 110 -22.81 4.17 -11.40
N ILE A 111 -21.65 3.97 -10.78
CA ILE A 111 -21.34 4.50 -9.45
C ILE A 111 -20.67 5.85 -9.64
N SER A 112 -21.28 6.91 -9.11
CA SER A 112 -20.78 8.27 -9.27
C SER A 112 -21.14 9.17 -8.09
N GLY A 113 -20.48 10.31 -7.98
CA GLY A 113 -20.72 11.31 -6.94
C GLY A 113 -20.62 10.72 -5.53
N HIS A 114 -21.64 10.93 -4.70
CA HIS A 114 -21.65 10.45 -3.32
C HIS A 114 -21.65 8.90 -3.21
N MET A 115 -22.06 8.17 -4.26
CA MET A 115 -22.04 6.70 -4.25
C MET A 115 -20.60 6.16 -4.20
N LEU A 116 -19.61 6.89 -4.73
CA LEU A 116 -18.20 6.48 -4.65
C LEU A 116 -17.70 6.30 -3.22
N ARG A 117 -18.28 7.03 -2.25
CA ARG A 117 -17.94 6.92 -0.83
C ARG A 117 -18.62 5.76 -0.11
N GLN A 118 -19.54 5.05 -0.78
CA GLN A 118 -20.18 3.88 -0.19
C GLN A 118 -19.22 2.70 -0.09
N SER A 119 -19.43 1.85 0.91
CA SER A 119 -18.65 0.65 1.11
C SER A 119 -18.83 -0.36 -0.02
N VAL A 120 -17.72 -0.87 -0.56
CA VAL A 120 -17.73 -2.00 -1.48
C VAL A 120 -18.17 -3.25 -0.73
N MET A 121 -19.30 -3.84 -1.14
CA MET A 121 -19.84 -5.06 -0.53
C MET A 121 -19.94 -5.01 1.01
N GLY A 122 -20.06 -3.82 1.61
CA GLY A 122 -20.11 -3.64 3.07
C GLY A 122 -18.75 -3.77 3.76
N SER A 123 -17.64 -3.74 3.05
CA SER A 123 -16.27 -3.72 3.57
C SER A 123 -15.88 -2.36 4.17
N ASP A 124 -14.66 -2.24 4.67
CA ASP A 124 -14.05 -0.98 5.10
C ASP A 124 -13.44 -0.18 3.92
N LEU A 125 -13.52 -0.73 2.70
CA LEU A 125 -13.15 -0.07 1.47
C LEU A 125 -14.36 0.61 0.84
N SER A 126 -14.18 1.81 0.29
CA SER A 126 -15.15 2.50 -0.55
C SER A 126 -14.88 2.23 -2.03
N TYR A 127 -15.84 2.54 -2.89
CA TYR A 127 -15.61 2.51 -4.34
C TYR A 127 -14.55 3.52 -4.76
N GLU A 128 -14.43 4.64 -4.07
CA GLU A 128 -13.39 5.64 -4.27
C GLU A 128 -11.99 5.08 -4.01
N ASP A 129 -11.83 4.23 -2.97
CA ASP A 129 -10.57 3.52 -2.72
C ASP A 129 -10.22 2.54 -3.84
N MET A 130 -11.21 1.88 -4.44
CA MET A 130 -11.02 0.96 -5.56
C MET A 130 -10.73 1.68 -6.89
N MET A 131 -10.96 2.98 -6.94
CA MET A 131 -10.70 3.81 -8.11
C MET A 131 -9.31 4.46 -8.08
N ASP A 132 -8.71 4.66 -6.91
CA ASP A 132 -7.46 5.42 -6.76
C ASP A 132 -6.23 4.51 -6.86
N ASP A 133 -5.80 4.26 -8.10
CA ASP A 133 -4.59 3.52 -8.45
C ASP A 133 -3.43 4.45 -8.88
N ARG A 134 -3.59 5.78 -8.75
CA ARG A 134 -2.59 6.77 -9.15
C ARG A 134 -1.32 6.64 -8.32
N LYS A 135 -0.18 6.96 -8.93
CA LYS A 135 1.09 6.99 -8.21
C LYS A 135 1.09 8.06 -7.11
N LEU A 136 1.70 7.74 -5.99
CA LEU A 136 1.84 8.70 -4.89
C LEU A 136 2.67 9.92 -5.31
N THR A 137 3.68 9.73 -6.15
CA THR A 137 4.47 10.83 -6.74
C THR A 137 3.67 11.77 -7.61
N GLU A 138 2.55 11.36 -8.18
CA GLU A 138 1.69 12.21 -9.02
C GLU A 138 0.69 13.01 -8.18
N THR A 139 0.34 12.51 -7.00
CA THR A 139 -0.79 13.01 -6.20
C THR A 139 -0.39 13.73 -4.91
N TYR A 140 0.81 13.46 -4.36
CA TYR A 140 1.25 14.00 -3.08
C TYR A 140 2.66 14.58 -3.12
N ASN A 141 2.89 15.61 -2.29
CA ASN A 141 4.21 16.03 -1.84
C ASN A 141 4.54 15.25 -0.57
N ALA A 142 5.80 14.87 -0.39
CA ALA A 142 6.25 14.04 0.73
C ALA A 142 7.29 14.74 1.59
N GLU A 143 7.24 14.48 2.90
CA GLU A 143 8.25 14.89 3.88
C GLU A 143 8.52 13.71 4.81
N VAL A 144 9.80 13.44 5.13
CA VAL A 144 10.15 12.48 6.19
C VAL A 144 10.10 13.21 7.52
N VAL A 145 9.14 12.83 8.37
CA VAL A 145 8.87 13.48 9.65
C VAL A 145 9.39 12.71 10.86
N GLY A 146 9.90 11.50 10.66
CA GLY A 146 10.43 10.68 11.74
C GLY A 146 10.74 9.25 11.33
N THR A 147 10.94 8.43 12.34
CA THR A 147 11.20 6.98 12.19
C THR A 147 10.51 6.21 13.31
N GLU A 148 10.09 5.00 13.01
CA GLU A 148 9.45 4.09 13.98
C GLU A 148 9.71 2.64 13.58
N GLU A 149 9.78 1.74 14.54
CA GLU A 149 9.85 0.31 14.27
C GLU A 149 8.42 -0.26 14.17
N ILE A 150 8.12 -0.96 13.07
CA ILE A 150 6.85 -1.65 12.85
C ILE A 150 7.13 -3.14 12.62
N GLY A 151 6.67 -3.99 13.54
CA GLY A 151 6.82 -5.43 13.41
C GLY A 151 8.28 -5.91 13.28
N GLY A 152 9.23 -5.28 14.00
CA GLY A 152 10.66 -5.58 13.93
C GLY A 152 11.37 -5.02 12.68
N ARG A 153 10.75 -4.04 12.00
CA ARG A 153 11.28 -3.40 10.79
C ARG A 153 11.43 -1.90 11.00
N ASP A 154 12.62 -1.38 10.77
CA ASP A 154 12.87 0.05 10.78
C ASP A 154 12.13 0.74 9.64
N CYS A 155 11.30 1.73 9.97
CA CYS A 155 10.51 2.49 9.01
C CYS A 155 10.86 3.97 9.05
N TRP A 156 10.81 4.64 7.89
CA TRP A 156 10.61 6.07 7.83
C TRP A 156 9.12 6.39 8.02
N ILE A 157 8.84 7.50 8.69
CA ILE A 157 7.50 8.07 8.74
C ILE A 157 7.45 9.19 7.70
N LEU A 158 6.65 9.00 6.64
CA LEU A 158 6.40 10.02 5.63
C LEU A 158 5.06 10.70 5.92
N GLN A 159 5.07 12.03 5.95
CA GLN A 159 3.86 12.83 5.86
C GLN A 159 3.65 13.21 4.40
N LEU A 160 2.48 12.85 3.85
CA LEU A 160 2.08 13.17 2.49
C LEU A 160 1.00 14.24 2.53
N THR A 161 1.15 15.29 1.72
CA THR A 161 0.16 16.37 1.54
C THR A 161 -0.29 16.38 0.09
N GLY A 162 -1.59 16.32 -0.15
CA GLY A 162 -2.16 16.35 -1.48
C GLY A 162 -1.76 17.56 -2.28
N LYS A 163 -1.35 17.37 -3.54
CA LYS A 163 -0.98 18.42 -4.50
C LYS A 163 -1.97 18.60 -5.65
N VAL A 164 -3.04 17.80 -5.65
CA VAL A 164 -4.16 17.88 -6.61
C VAL A 164 -5.48 17.95 -5.84
N ASP A 165 -6.53 18.52 -6.45
CA ASP A 165 -7.76 18.86 -5.74
C ASP A 165 -8.75 17.69 -5.56
N ASP A 166 -8.67 16.67 -6.41
CA ASP A 166 -9.63 15.55 -6.52
C ASP A 166 -9.25 14.32 -5.69
N LEU A 167 -8.60 14.52 -4.54
CA LEU A 167 -8.17 13.42 -3.67
C LEU A 167 -9.25 13.01 -2.68
N ALA A 168 -9.47 11.70 -2.56
CA ALA A 168 -10.27 11.11 -1.48
C ALA A 168 -9.72 11.47 -0.09
N TYR A 169 -8.39 11.56 0.02
CA TYR A 169 -7.68 11.85 1.26
C TYR A 169 -6.74 13.03 1.06
N ALA A 170 -6.97 14.11 1.81
CA ALA A 170 -6.18 15.34 1.71
C ALA A 170 -4.73 15.17 2.17
N SER A 171 -4.49 14.25 3.11
CA SER A 171 -3.15 13.89 3.55
C SER A 171 -3.08 12.43 3.98
N ARG A 172 -1.88 11.88 3.94
CA ARG A 172 -1.57 10.50 4.37
C ARG A 172 -0.35 10.50 5.27
N ARG A 173 -0.24 9.52 6.13
CA ARG A 173 0.97 9.21 6.88
C ARG A 173 1.34 7.77 6.62
N LEU A 174 2.56 7.54 6.11
CA LEU A 174 3.07 6.22 5.77
C LEU A 174 4.21 5.84 6.70
N TRP A 175 4.24 4.58 7.13
CA TRP A 175 5.40 3.94 7.75
C TRP A 175 6.02 3.01 6.73
N VAL A 176 7.16 3.40 6.19
CA VAL A 176 7.79 2.75 5.03
C VAL A 176 9.03 1.99 5.46
N ASP A 177 9.04 0.67 5.22
CA ASP A 177 10.20 -0.21 5.45
C ASP A 177 11.43 0.33 4.71
N ARG A 178 12.52 0.58 5.45
CA ARG A 178 13.74 1.20 4.92
C ARG A 178 14.51 0.35 3.92
N GLU A 179 14.37 -0.97 3.97
CA GLU A 179 15.06 -1.88 3.07
C GLU A 179 14.24 -2.21 1.84
N ARG A 180 12.93 -2.40 2.03
CA ARG A 180 12.01 -2.90 1.00
C ARG A 180 11.27 -1.79 0.27
N TYR A 181 11.20 -0.58 0.84
CA TYR A 181 10.43 0.56 0.31
C TYR A 181 8.95 0.19 0.09
N VAL A 182 8.38 -0.49 1.08
CA VAL A 182 6.96 -0.87 1.12
C VAL A 182 6.34 -0.24 2.36
N PRO A 183 5.18 0.43 2.26
CA PRO A 183 4.43 0.84 3.43
C PRO A 183 4.02 -0.39 4.25
N LEU A 184 4.22 -0.36 5.55
CA LEU A 184 3.74 -1.38 6.49
C LEU A 184 2.50 -0.92 7.25
N LYS A 185 2.31 0.40 7.34
CA LYS A 185 1.14 1.04 7.94
C LYS A 185 0.84 2.35 7.22
N GLU A 186 -0.43 2.68 7.13
CA GLU A 186 -0.89 3.93 6.55
C GLU A 186 -2.06 4.50 7.36
N GLU A 187 -2.11 5.82 7.46
CA GLU A 187 -3.22 6.59 8.02
C GLU A 187 -3.68 7.63 7.00
N LEU A 188 -5.00 7.70 6.77
CA LEU A 188 -5.64 8.49 5.72
C LEU A 188 -6.54 9.56 6.36
N PHE A 189 -6.32 10.83 5.99
CA PHE A 189 -6.93 11.97 6.66
C PHE A 189 -7.77 12.83 5.73
N ALA A 190 -8.88 13.36 6.28
CA ALA A 190 -9.68 14.40 5.64
C ALA A 190 -8.95 15.76 5.64
N LYS A 191 -9.44 16.75 4.88
CA LYS A 191 -8.99 18.15 4.91
C LYS A 191 -9.05 18.79 6.31
N SER A 192 -9.96 18.31 7.16
CA SER A 192 -10.07 18.76 8.57
C SER A 192 -9.01 18.17 9.51
N GLY A 193 -8.13 17.29 9.02
CA GLY A 193 -7.19 16.55 9.84
C GLY A 193 -7.80 15.33 10.55
N LYS A 194 -9.09 15.03 10.33
CA LYS A 194 -9.74 13.86 10.93
C LYS A 194 -9.23 12.59 10.28
N LEU A 195 -8.79 11.61 11.08
CA LEU A 195 -8.44 10.27 10.63
C LEU A 195 -9.69 9.56 10.10
N LEU A 196 -9.67 9.15 8.85
CA LEU A 196 -10.76 8.47 8.17
C LEU A 196 -10.54 6.96 8.09
N LYS A 197 -9.33 6.54 7.72
CA LYS A 197 -8.97 5.12 7.58
C LYS A 197 -7.56 4.85 8.07
N ARG A 198 -7.33 3.60 8.44
CA ARG A 198 -6.01 3.02 8.70
C ARG A 198 -5.88 1.75 7.88
N SER A 199 -4.69 1.50 7.34
CA SER A 199 -4.35 0.22 6.74
C SER A 199 -3.03 -0.30 7.30
N GLU A 200 -2.92 -1.63 7.39
CA GLU A 200 -1.73 -2.35 7.81
C GLU A 200 -1.38 -3.38 6.74
N MET A 201 -0.14 -3.34 6.26
CA MET A 201 0.36 -4.21 5.21
C MET A 201 1.25 -5.29 5.82
N SER A 202 1.06 -6.51 5.34
CA SER A 202 1.81 -7.68 5.81
C SER A 202 2.03 -8.69 4.68
N ASP A 203 2.70 -9.81 4.99
CA ASP A 203 3.07 -10.83 4.00
C ASP A 203 3.80 -10.22 2.80
N VAL A 204 4.84 -9.40 3.11
CA VAL A 204 5.65 -8.74 2.08
C VAL A 204 6.59 -9.75 1.46
N VAL A 205 6.42 -10.00 0.17
CA VAL A 205 7.16 -10.98 -0.63
C VAL A 205 7.81 -10.30 -1.83
N GLN A 206 8.78 -10.98 -2.43
CA GLN A 206 9.36 -10.51 -3.68
C GLN A 206 8.68 -11.21 -4.87
N ILE A 207 8.13 -10.41 -5.80
CA ILE A 207 7.45 -10.90 -7.01
C ILE A 207 8.06 -10.15 -8.21
N GLU A 208 8.63 -10.87 -9.17
CA GLU A 208 9.24 -10.30 -10.38
C GLU A 208 10.21 -9.14 -10.07
N GLY A 209 11.03 -9.31 -9.01
CA GLY A 209 12.05 -8.33 -8.60
C GLY A 209 11.55 -7.14 -7.79
N ARG A 210 10.26 -7.03 -7.51
CA ARG A 210 9.64 -5.98 -6.67
C ARG A 210 9.15 -6.50 -5.34
N TRP A 211 9.27 -5.71 -4.28
CA TRP A 211 8.68 -6.02 -2.99
C TRP A 211 7.20 -5.66 -2.98
N PHE A 212 6.35 -6.61 -2.61
CA PHE A 212 4.90 -6.45 -2.71
C PHE A 212 4.20 -7.00 -1.46
N PRO A 213 3.31 -6.22 -0.80
CA PRO A 213 2.51 -6.68 0.33
C PRO A 213 1.30 -7.45 -0.19
N ARG A 214 1.23 -8.76 0.07
CA ARG A 214 0.09 -9.57 -0.37
C ARG A 214 -1.14 -9.44 0.50
N THR A 215 -0.99 -8.92 1.71
CA THR A 215 -2.12 -8.76 2.64
C THR A 215 -2.17 -7.32 3.14
N VAL A 216 -3.37 -6.74 3.06
CA VAL A 216 -3.67 -5.42 3.60
C VAL A 216 -4.90 -5.53 4.50
N PHE A 217 -4.81 -5.05 5.71
CA PHE A 217 -5.94 -4.95 6.63
C PHE A 217 -6.41 -3.50 6.69
N TYR A 218 -7.66 -3.27 6.35
CA TYR A 218 -8.30 -1.95 6.33
C TYR A 218 -9.22 -1.76 7.52
N LYS A 219 -9.20 -0.56 8.07
CA LYS A 219 -10.14 -0.13 9.11
C LYS A 219 -10.70 1.24 8.77
N ASP A 220 -11.99 1.33 8.52
CA ASP A 220 -12.72 2.59 8.45
C ASP A 220 -13.00 3.08 9.87
N MET A 221 -12.41 4.22 10.24
CA MET A 221 -12.49 4.80 11.59
C MET A 221 -13.85 5.44 11.88
N LEU A 222 -14.69 5.62 10.85
CA LEU A 222 -16.03 6.17 10.97
C LEU A 222 -17.11 5.09 11.02
N LYS A 223 -16.79 3.87 10.58
CA LYS A 223 -17.74 2.78 10.46
C LYS A 223 -17.94 2.07 11.79
N GLN A 224 -19.11 2.28 12.39
CA GLN A 224 -19.48 1.59 13.61
C GLN A 224 -19.78 0.11 13.35
N GLY A 225 -19.30 -0.74 14.26
CA GLY A 225 -19.59 -2.18 14.23
C GLY A 225 -18.79 -3.00 13.23
N SER A 226 -17.90 -2.38 12.44
CA SER A 226 -16.90 -3.10 11.68
C SER A 226 -15.75 -3.52 12.60
N GLU A 227 -15.22 -4.73 12.38
CA GLU A 227 -13.97 -5.20 12.98
C GLU A 227 -12.79 -5.13 11.98
N GLY A 228 -13.02 -4.51 10.82
CA GLY A 228 -12.05 -4.31 9.74
C GLY A 228 -12.26 -5.27 8.58
N THR A 229 -11.46 -5.06 7.54
CA THR A 229 -11.49 -5.87 6.31
C THR A 229 -10.09 -6.29 5.93
N GLY A 230 -9.85 -7.60 5.90
CA GLY A 230 -8.63 -8.19 5.35
C GLY A 230 -8.77 -8.35 3.83
N PHE A 231 -7.81 -7.82 3.08
CA PHE A 231 -7.69 -8.02 1.63
C PHE A 231 -6.39 -8.76 1.34
N ARG A 232 -6.49 -9.92 0.69
CA ARG A 232 -5.33 -10.75 0.36
C ARG A 232 -5.28 -11.04 -1.13
N ILE A 233 -4.16 -10.72 -1.75
CA ILE A 233 -3.84 -11.16 -3.11
C ILE A 233 -3.26 -12.56 -3.02
N THR A 234 -3.96 -13.52 -3.63
CA THR A 234 -3.61 -14.95 -3.61
C THR A 234 -2.70 -15.33 -4.79
N ASP A 235 -2.94 -14.73 -5.94
CA ASP A 235 -2.11 -14.84 -7.14
C ASP A 235 -2.00 -13.49 -7.82
N ILE A 236 -0.83 -13.15 -8.38
CA ILE A 236 -0.63 -11.91 -9.15
C ILE A 236 0.44 -12.13 -10.23
N ARG A 237 0.16 -11.60 -11.41
CA ARG A 237 1.07 -11.51 -12.55
C ARG A 237 1.09 -10.10 -13.08
N PHE A 238 2.29 -9.58 -13.31
CA PHE A 238 2.49 -8.26 -13.87
C PHE A 238 2.83 -8.37 -15.37
N ASN A 239 2.63 -7.28 -16.10
CA ASN A 239 3.04 -7.10 -17.49
C ASN A 239 2.61 -8.29 -18.41
N THR A 240 1.39 -8.79 -18.19
CA THR A 240 0.80 -9.89 -18.94
C THR A 240 -0.24 -9.37 -19.94
N ASP A 241 -0.41 -10.04 -21.05
CA ASP A 241 -1.43 -9.67 -22.04
C ASP A 241 -2.84 -9.80 -21.46
N ILE A 242 -3.63 -8.73 -21.56
CA ILE A 242 -5.01 -8.67 -21.12
C ILE A 242 -5.91 -8.43 -22.33
N PRO A 243 -6.93 -9.27 -22.56
CA PRO A 243 -7.84 -9.09 -23.67
C PRO A 243 -8.58 -7.74 -23.60
N GLU A 244 -8.48 -6.95 -24.66
CA GLU A 244 -9.02 -5.58 -24.71
C GLU A 244 -10.56 -5.54 -24.56
N TYR A 245 -11.26 -6.58 -24.99
CA TYR A 245 -12.73 -6.65 -24.89
C TYR A 245 -13.24 -6.56 -23.44
N LEU A 246 -12.43 -6.97 -22.45
CA LEU A 246 -12.79 -6.89 -21.03
C LEU A 246 -13.05 -5.44 -20.60
N PHE A 247 -12.39 -4.48 -21.22
CA PHE A 247 -12.55 -3.05 -20.91
C PHE A 247 -13.69 -2.41 -21.70
N SER A 248 -14.81 -3.10 -21.79
CA SER A 248 -16.02 -2.63 -22.45
C SER A 248 -17.27 -2.85 -21.59
N LYS A 249 -18.29 -1.99 -21.73
CA LYS A 249 -19.57 -2.21 -21.04
C LYS A 249 -20.28 -3.50 -21.48
N ALA A 250 -19.98 -4.01 -22.68
CA ALA A 250 -20.52 -5.26 -23.17
C ALA A 250 -19.99 -6.46 -22.35
N ALA A 251 -18.73 -6.42 -21.90
CA ALA A 251 -18.13 -7.47 -21.08
C ALA A 251 -18.83 -7.64 -19.72
N LEU A 252 -19.52 -6.62 -19.22
CA LEU A 252 -20.26 -6.71 -17.96
C LEU A 252 -21.40 -7.73 -18.02
N LYS A 253 -21.96 -7.98 -19.23
CA LYS A 253 -23.12 -8.88 -19.43
C LYS A 253 -22.76 -10.23 -20.08
N GLN A 254 -21.49 -10.49 -20.32
CA GLN A 254 -20.99 -11.77 -20.80
C GLN A 254 -20.59 -12.64 -19.60
#